data_654e0557853e5423bdc19fb3d6e3eb7e
#
_entry.id   654e0557853e5423bdc19fb3d6e3eb7e
#
_cell.length_a   1.000
_cell.length_b   1.000
_cell.length_c   1.000
_cell.angle_alpha   90.00
_cell.angle_beta   90.00
_cell.angle_gamma   90.00
#
_symmetry.space_group_name_H-M   'P 1'
#
loop_
_entity.id
_entity.type
_entity.pdbx_description
1 polymer ?
#
loop_
_entity_poly.entity_id
_entity_poly.type
_entity_poly.pdbx_seq_one_letter_code
_entity_poly.pdbx_strand_id
1 'polypeptide(L)'
;MHALIVYESMYGNTRAIAEAIAEGFGDGAVLRHVRSAGAPDDEVDLLVAGGPTHIHGMTTSLSRQMTIKGAEEDGHGQIEPDAIDAPGLRQWLRDLPHRRGLVAAAFDTRIDRSAAVTGSAARGVAKRLRHRGYDVEWTESFFVDDAEGPLADGELERARGWGASLRAAAVRTAIGG
;
A
#
# COMPACT_ATOMS: atom_id res chain seq x y z
N MET A 1 -18.78 -6.70 -5.71
CA MET A 1 -17.80 -5.60 -5.41
C MET A 1 -16.44 -6.24 -5.28
N HIS A 2 -15.54 -5.88 -6.20
CA HIS A 2 -14.22 -6.49 -6.31
C HIS A 2 -13.16 -5.42 -6.03
N ALA A 3 -12.26 -5.70 -5.10
CA ALA A 3 -11.13 -4.84 -4.80
C ALA A 3 -9.81 -5.52 -5.19
N LEU A 4 -8.95 -4.80 -5.89
CA LEU A 4 -7.56 -5.16 -6.08
C LEU A 4 -6.70 -4.41 -5.06
N ILE A 5 -6.05 -5.14 -4.17
CA ILE A 5 -5.17 -4.60 -3.14
C ILE A 5 -3.72 -4.91 -3.52
N VAL A 6 -2.96 -3.87 -3.85
CA VAL A 6 -1.56 -4.00 -4.29
C VAL A 6 -0.63 -3.40 -3.24
N TYR A 7 0.39 -4.16 -2.85
CA TYR A 7 1.33 -3.72 -1.83
C TYR A 7 2.79 -3.97 -2.21
N GLU A 8 3.67 -3.13 -1.70
CA GLU A 8 5.11 -3.35 -1.57
C GLU A 8 5.43 -3.52 -0.09
N SER A 9 6.28 -4.48 0.27
CA SER A 9 6.71 -4.70 1.66
C SER A 9 8.20 -5.03 1.69
N MET A 10 8.92 -4.56 2.72
CA MET A 10 10.34 -4.84 2.93
C MET A 10 10.54 -5.82 4.10
N TYR A 11 9.89 -5.57 5.23
CA TYR A 11 10.03 -6.32 6.47
C TYR A 11 8.74 -7.04 6.91
N GLY A 12 7.75 -7.16 6.03
CA GLY A 12 6.49 -7.85 6.31
C GLY A 12 5.40 -6.97 6.92
N ASN A 13 5.71 -5.81 7.50
CA ASN A 13 4.71 -4.96 8.16
C ASN A 13 3.64 -4.45 7.19
N THR A 14 4.03 -3.96 6.02
CA THR A 14 3.07 -3.49 5.00
C THR A 14 2.25 -4.65 4.43
N ARG A 15 2.84 -5.84 4.30
CA ARG A 15 2.11 -7.05 3.92
C ARG A 15 1.03 -7.39 4.93
N ALA A 16 1.38 -7.44 6.22
CA ALA A 16 0.42 -7.74 7.29
C ALA A 16 -0.75 -6.73 7.31
N ILE A 17 -0.49 -5.45 7.10
CA ILE A 17 -1.54 -4.43 6.94
C ILE A 17 -2.39 -4.69 5.70
N ALA A 18 -1.80 -5.02 4.56
CA ALA A 18 -2.53 -5.30 3.33
C ALA A 18 -3.43 -6.55 3.46
N GLU A 19 -2.95 -7.59 4.14
CA GLU A 19 -3.71 -8.79 4.50
C GLU A 19 -4.90 -8.44 5.40
N ALA A 20 -4.68 -7.63 6.44
CA ALA A 20 -5.75 -7.17 7.35
C ALA A 20 -6.79 -6.31 6.62
N ILE A 21 -6.38 -5.44 5.69
CA ILE A 21 -7.31 -4.68 4.84
C ILE A 21 -8.16 -5.63 3.99
N ALA A 22 -7.54 -6.66 3.38
CA ALA A 22 -8.24 -7.65 2.58
C ALA A 22 -9.24 -8.46 3.41
N GLU A 23 -8.85 -8.89 4.61
CA GLU A 23 -9.75 -9.56 5.56
C GLU A 23 -10.96 -8.68 5.91
N GLY A 24 -10.74 -7.41 6.22
CA GLY A 24 -11.81 -6.47 6.56
C GLY A 24 -12.72 -6.15 5.38
N PHE A 25 -12.17 -6.07 4.16
CA PHE A 25 -12.96 -5.91 2.94
C PHE A 25 -13.81 -7.16 2.69
N GLY A 26 -13.30 -8.34 2.98
CA GLY A 26 -13.98 -9.61 2.84
C GLY A 26 -14.07 -10.12 1.39
N ASP A 27 -15.14 -10.88 1.09
CA ASP A 27 -15.31 -11.50 -0.23
C ASP A 27 -15.20 -10.50 -1.38
N GLY A 28 -14.37 -10.85 -2.36
CA GLY A 28 -14.07 -10.01 -3.52
C GLY A 28 -12.78 -9.21 -3.40
N ALA A 29 -12.06 -9.28 -2.26
CA ALA A 29 -10.70 -8.73 -2.15
C ALA A 29 -9.68 -9.66 -2.81
N VAL A 30 -8.89 -9.13 -3.73
CA VAL A 30 -7.76 -9.82 -4.34
C VAL A 30 -6.48 -9.11 -3.92
N LEU A 31 -5.67 -9.79 -3.11
CA LEU A 31 -4.39 -9.28 -2.64
C LEU A 31 -3.26 -9.68 -3.59
N ARG A 32 -2.40 -8.73 -3.98
CA ARG A 32 -1.23 -8.96 -4.84
C ARG A 32 -0.02 -8.17 -4.33
N HIS A 33 1.11 -8.85 -4.23
CA HIS A 33 2.39 -8.16 -4.14
C HIS A 33 2.68 -7.43 -5.47
N VAL A 34 3.28 -6.25 -5.41
CA VAL A 34 3.56 -5.40 -6.58
C VAL A 34 4.32 -6.12 -7.70
N ARG A 35 5.13 -7.13 -7.37
CA ARG A 35 5.87 -7.96 -8.31
C ARG A 35 4.96 -8.73 -9.29
N SER A 36 3.82 -9.20 -8.80
CA SER A 36 2.85 -10.01 -9.55
C SER A 36 1.58 -9.24 -9.91
N ALA A 37 1.49 -7.97 -9.50
CA ALA A 37 0.33 -7.16 -9.78
C ALA A 37 0.35 -6.64 -11.22
N GLY A 38 -0.64 -7.03 -12.00
CA GLY A 38 -0.99 -6.38 -13.26
C GLY A 38 -1.70 -5.04 -13.04
N ALA A 39 -2.15 -4.43 -14.14
CA ALA A 39 -3.12 -3.34 -14.07
C ALA A 39 -4.49 -3.87 -13.62
N PRO A 40 -5.32 -3.06 -12.94
CA PRO A 40 -6.69 -3.46 -12.63
C PRO A 40 -7.48 -3.68 -13.95
N ASP A 41 -8.20 -4.79 -14.03
CA ASP A 41 -9.12 -5.09 -15.12
C ASP A 41 -10.49 -4.40 -14.94
N ASP A 42 -11.43 -4.69 -15.85
CA ASP A 42 -12.74 -4.04 -15.83
C ASP A 42 -13.68 -4.58 -14.74
N GLU A 43 -13.33 -5.69 -14.09
CA GLU A 43 -14.10 -6.25 -12.98
C GLU A 43 -13.73 -5.60 -11.63
N VAL A 44 -12.64 -4.84 -11.57
CA VAL A 44 -12.20 -4.14 -10.36
C VAL A 44 -13.03 -2.87 -10.15
N ASP A 45 -13.75 -2.82 -9.04
CA ASP A 45 -14.53 -1.67 -8.59
C ASP A 45 -13.70 -0.70 -7.72
N LEU A 46 -12.70 -1.21 -7.01
CA LEU A 46 -11.83 -0.44 -6.11
C LEU A 46 -10.37 -0.88 -6.24
N LEU A 47 -9.48 0.08 -6.46
CA LEU A 47 -8.03 -0.13 -6.37
C LEU A 47 -7.52 0.38 -5.03
N VAL A 48 -6.86 -0.48 -4.25
CA VAL A 48 -6.14 -0.10 -3.02
C VAL A 48 -4.65 -0.32 -3.25
N ALA A 49 -3.82 0.70 -3.05
CA ALA A 49 -2.38 0.56 -3.26
C ALA A 49 -1.58 1.14 -2.10
N GLY A 50 -0.55 0.42 -1.65
CA GLY A 50 0.25 0.87 -0.52
C GLY A 50 1.66 0.30 -0.45
N GLY A 51 2.48 0.93 0.40
CA GLY A 51 3.87 0.55 0.60
C GLY A 51 4.50 1.25 1.81
N PRO A 52 5.71 0.86 2.19
CA PRO A 52 6.39 1.50 3.31
C PRO A 52 6.81 2.93 2.97
N THR A 53 6.73 3.81 3.96
CA THR A 53 7.34 5.13 3.88
C THR A 53 8.83 5.03 4.19
N HIS A 54 9.65 5.37 3.21
CA HIS A 54 11.10 5.38 3.31
C HIS A 54 11.65 6.77 3.00
N ILE A 55 12.44 7.36 3.89
CA ILE A 55 13.11 8.67 3.69
C ILE A 55 12.18 9.68 2.97
N HIS A 56 11.13 10.12 3.67
CA HIS A 56 10.14 11.11 3.20
C HIS A 56 9.17 10.67 2.10
N GLY A 57 9.08 9.38 1.72
CA GLY A 57 8.11 8.95 0.72
C GLY A 57 8.16 7.48 0.34
N MET A 58 7.63 7.15 -0.83
CA MET A 58 7.71 5.78 -1.36
C MET A 58 9.16 5.37 -1.61
N THR A 59 9.44 4.08 -1.43
CA THR A 59 10.72 3.45 -1.78
C THR A 59 11.18 3.83 -3.19
N THR A 60 12.48 3.97 -3.33
CA THR A 60 13.18 4.09 -4.60
C THR A 60 14.05 2.86 -4.80
N SER A 61 14.49 2.58 -6.03
CA SER A 61 15.46 1.50 -6.29
C SER A 61 16.73 1.67 -5.45
N LEU A 62 17.21 2.89 -5.31
CA LEU A 62 18.39 3.20 -4.51
C LEU A 62 18.15 2.96 -3.01
N SER A 63 17.05 3.51 -2.44
CA SER A 63 16.75 3.32 -1.03
C SER A 63 16.51 1.85 -0.69
N ARG A 64 15.91 1.08 -1.60
CA ARG A 64 15.72 -0.36 -1.45
C ARG A 64 17.05 -1.12 -1.43
N GLN A 65 17.95 -0.82 -2.38
CA GLN A 65 19.30 -1.42 -2.40
C GLN A 65 20.09 -1.09 -1.13
N MET A 66 20.00 0.14 -0.62
CA MET A 66 20.65 0.53 0.64
C MET A 66 20.08 -0.24 1.82
N THR A 67 18.77 -0.45 1.89
CA THR A 67 18.12 -1.24 2.94
C THR A 67 18.55 -2.71 2.88
N ILE A 68 18.57 -3.31 1.68
CA ILE A 68 19.02 -4.70 1.48
C ILE A 68 20.48 -4.87 1.94
N LYS A 69 21.34 -3.97 1.49
CA LYS A 69 22.76 -4.00 1.86
C LYS A 69 22.99 -3.81 3.38
N GLY A 70 22.25 -2.88 4.00
CA GLY A 70 22.33 -2.68 5.45
C GLY A 70 21.89 -3.91 6.23
N ALA A 71 20.79 -4.56 5.84
CA ALA A 71 20.33 -5.78 6.50
C ALA A 71 21.31 -6.96 6.34
N GLU A 72 22.00 -7.06 5.21
CA GLU A 72 23.07 -8.07 5.00
C GLU A 72 24.30 -7.81 5.88
N GLU A 73 24.69 -6.53 6.07
CA GLU A 73 25.87 -6.14 6.85
C GLU A 73 25.61 -6.22 8.37
N ASP A 74 24.42 -5.80 8.83
CA ASP A 74 24.11 -5.68 10.26
C ASP A 74 23.46 -6.95 10.84
N GLY A 75 23.04 -7.90 9.99
CA GLY A 75 22.36 -9.13 10.41
C GLY A 75 21.01 -8.88 11.10
N HIS A 76 20.45 -7.69 10.95
CA HIS A 76 19.18 -7.27 11.54
C HIS A 76 18.08 -7.23 10.47
N GLY A 77 16.91 -7.79 10.81
CA GLY A 77 15.73 -7.79 9.99
C GLY A 77 15.76 -8.79 8.81
N GLN A 78 14.80 -9.70 8.76
CA GLN A 78 14.61 -10.54 7.57
C GLN A 78 13.88 -9.72 6.50
N ILE A 79 14.60 -9.37 5.43
CA ILE A 79 13.99 -8.76 4.26
C ILE A 79 13.16 -9.82 3.53
N GLU A 80 11.97 -9.45 3.12
CA GLU A 80 11.12 -10.33 2.34
C GLU A 80 11.78 -10.67 0.99
N PRO A 81 11.81 -11.95 0.59
CA PRO A 81 12.43 -12.37 -0.68
C PRO A 81 11.89 -11.60 -1.89
N ASP A 82 10.60 -11.26 -1.87
CA ASP A 82 9.93 -10.53 -2.94
C ASP A 82 10.36 -9.04 -3.02
N ALA A 83 11.02 -8.51 -1.98
CA ALA A 83 11.52 -7.13 -1.98
C ALA A 83 12.84 -6.98 -2.76
N ILE A 84 13.59 -8.07 -2.96
CA ILE A 84 14.98 -8.01 -3.46
C ILE A 84 15.03 -7.69 -4.95
N ASP A 85 14.28 -8.38 -5.81
CA ASP A 85 14.41 -8.32 -7.27
C ASP A 85 13.14 -7.82 -8.01
N ALA A 86 12.22 -7.19 -7.31
CA ALA A 86 10.94 -6.78 -7.89
C ALA A 86 10.93 -5.31 -8.35
N PRO A 87 10.13 -4.96 -9.35
CA PRO A 87 9.76 -3.58 -9.57
C PRO A 87 9.07 -3.06 -8.31
N GLY A 88 9.49 -1.88 -7.82
CA GLY A 88 8.85 -1.27 -6.67
C GLY A 88 7.50 -0.64 -7.03
N LEU A 89 6.72 -0.33 -5.99
CA LEU A 89 5.41 0.32 -6.11
C LEU A 89 5.46 1.59 -6.98
N ARG A 90 6.55 2.36 -6.89
CA ARG A 90 6.77 3.57 -7.70
C ARG A 90 6.83 3.27 -9.20
N GLN A 91 7.43 2.16 -9.58
CA GLN A 91 7.51 1.73 -10.98
C GLN A 91 6.15 1.23 -11.45
N TRP A 92 5.53 0.34 -10.69
CA TRP A 92 4.20 -0.17 -11.01
C TRP A 92 3.19 0.95 -11.23
N LEU A 93 3.14 1.95 -10.34
CA LEU A 93 2.28 3.13 -10.48
C LEU A 93 2.59 3.96 -11.75
N ARG A 94 3.85 3.98 -12.19
CA ARG A 94 4.24 4.66 -13.44
C ARG A 94 3.76 3.90 -14.67
N ASP A 95 3.72 2.59 -14.59
CA ASP A 95 3.38 1.71 -15.70
C ASP A 95 1.86 1.45 -15.82
N LEU A 96 1.07 1.89 -14.82
CA LEU A 96 -0.38 1.82 -14.86
C LEU A 96 -0.94 2.58 -16.07
N PRO A 97 -1.96 2.01 -16.75
CA PRO A 97 -2.69 2.73 -17.78
C PRO A 97 -3.43 3.94 -17.21
N HIS A 98 -3.71 4.93 -18.05
CA HIS A 98 -4.68 5.96 -17.69
C HIS A 98 -6.08 5.36 -17.64
N ARG A 99 -6.75 5.52 -16.50
CA ARG A 99 -8.11 5.01 -16.31
C ARG A 99 -8.92 6.04 -15.51
N ARG A 100 -10.02 6.52 -16.08
CA ARG A 100 -10.94 7.45 -15.41
C ARG A 100 -12.09 6.70 -14.75
N GLY A 101 -12.52 7.21 -13.61
CA GLY A 101 -13.71 6.70 -12.91
C GLY A 101 -13.49 5.45 -12.05
N LEU A 102 -12.28 4.85 -12.05
CA LEU A 102 -11.99 3.81 -11.08
C LEU A 102 -11.64 4.44 -9.74
N VAL A 103 -12.46 4.15 -8.74
CA VAL A 103 -12.25 4.59 -7.37
C VAL A 103 -11.00 3.94 -6.79
N ALA A 104 -10.23 4.70 -6.04
CA ALA A 104 -9.00 4.20 -5.45
C ALA A 104 -8.77 4.69 -4.02
N ALA A 105 -7.97 3.93 -3.29
CA ALA A 105 -7.45 4.25 -1.97
C ALA A 105 -5.94 4.04 -1.91
N ALA A 106 -5.27 4.76 -1.03
CA ALA A 106 -3.84 4.60 -0.82
C ALA A 106 -3.52 4.44 0.66
N PHE A 107 -2.53 3.60 0.99
CA PHE A 107 -2.07 3.44 2.37
C PHE A 107 -0.56 3.39 2.46
N ASP A 108 -0.03 3.61 3.66
CA ASP A 108 1.37 3.36 3.96
C ASP A 108 1.57 2.79 5.36
N THR A 109 2.76 2.21 5.58
CA THR A 109 3.30 1.95 6.91
C THR A 109 4.45 2.90 7.17
N ARG A 110 4.49 3.51 8.37
CA ARG A 110 5.52 4.46 8.76
C ARG A 110 5.65 4.56 10.27
N ILE A 111 6.78 5.08 10.73
CA ILE A 111 6.97 5.39 12.16
C ILE A 111 5.95 6.45 12.59
N ASP A 112 5.39 6.31 13.80
CA ASP A 112 4.44 7.27 14.38
C ASP A 112 5.11 8.59 14.71
N ARG A 113 5.29 9.42 13.69
CA ARG A 113 5.77 10.80 13.79
C ARG A 113 5.00 11.66 12.80
N SER A 114 5.06 12.97 12.99
CA SER A 114 4.43 13.91 12.05
C SER A 114 4.83 13.61 10.60
N ALA A 115 3.85 13.50 9.72
CA ALA A 115 4.10 13.30 8.28
C ALA A 115 4.91 14.45 7.64
N ALA A 116 5.00 15.61 8.28
CA ALA A 116 5.88 16.69 7.85
C ALA A 116 7.36 16.33 8.05
N VAL A 117 7.65 15.43 8.99
CA VAL A 117 9.00 14.96 9.32
C VAL A 117 9.33 13.66 8.58
N THR A 118 8.43 12.68 8.62
CA THR A 118 8.66 11.35 8.03
C THR A 118 8.26 11.25 6.56
N GLY A 119 7.47 12.19 6.04
CA GLY A 119 6.79 12.04 4.78
C GLY A 119 5.60 11.08 4.87
N SER A 120 5.03 10.74 3.74
CA SER A 120 3.98 9.72 3.60
C SER A 120 4.04 9.11 2.20
N ALA A 121 4.24 7.80 2.15
CA ALA A 121 4.15 7.07 0.90
C ALA A 121 2.71 7.06 0.38
N ALA A 122 1.69 6.97 1.24
CA ALA A 122 0.27 7.02 0.86
C ALA A 122 -0.06 8.28 0.06
N ARG A 123 0.43 9.45 0.49
CA ARG A 123 0.25 10.71 -0.27
C ARG A 123 0.93 10.64 -1.64
N GLY A 124 2.10 10.05 -1.70
CA GLY A 124 2.85 9.86 -2.94
C GLY A 124 2.16 8.89 -3.90
N VAL A 125 1.57 7.82 -3.40
CA VAL A 125 0.73 6.86 -4.14
C VAL A 125 -0.51 7.56 -4.67
N ALA A 126 -1.27 8.22 -3.80
CA ALA A 126 -2.48 8.95 -4.15
C ALA A 126 -2.25 9.99 -5.25
N LYS A 127 -1.15 10.77 -5.15
CA LYS A 127 -0.77 11.74 -6.18
C LYS A 127 -0.55 11.08 -7.54
N ARG A 128 0.11 9.92 -7.59
CA ARG A 128 0.39 9.20 -8.85
C ARG A 128 -0.86 8.55 -9.44
N LEU A 129 -1.70 7.97 -8.61
CA LEU A 129 -2.98 7.41 -9.04
C LEU A 129 -3.86 8.50 -9.66
N ARG A 130 -4.00 9.66 -9.00
CA ARG A 130 -4.75 10.81 -9.55
C ARG A 130 -4.16 11.29 -10.88
N HIS A 131 -2.84 11.32 -11.02
CA HIS A 131 -2.18 11.67 -12.28
C HIS A 131 -2.49 10.69 -13.40
N ARG A 132 -2.80 9.43 -13.07
CA ARG A 132 -3.26 8.38 -13.99
C ARG A 132 -4.78 8.36 -14.21
N GLY A 133 -5.51 9.30 -13.59
CA GLY A 133 -6.96 9.45 -13.78
C GLY A 133 -7.82 8.64 -12.82
N TYR A 134 -7.22 7.97 -11.82
CA TYR A 134 -7.96 7.25 -10.79
C TYR A 134 -8.57 8.24 -9.78
N ASP A 135 -9.76 7.96 -9.30
CA ASP A 135 -10.48 8.78 -8.34
C ASP A 135 -10.10 8.38 -6.91
N VAL A 136 -9.01 8.95 -6.39
CA VAL A 136 -8.50 8.63 -5.06
C VAL A 136 -9.29 9.38 -3.99
N GLU A 137 -10.11 8.64 -3.23
CA GLU A 137 -10.97 9.19 -2.19
C GLU A 137 -10.39 9.04 -0.78
N TRP A 138 -9.63 7.96 -0.52
CA TRP A 138 -9.13 7.66 0.82
C TRP A 138 -7.61 7.49 0.85
N THR A 139 -7.03 7.98 1.93
CA THR A 139 -5.64 7.73 2.27
C THR A 139 -5.52 7.42 3.76
N GLU A 140 -4.74 6.39 4.12
CA GLU A 140 -4.53 5.98 5.50
C GLU A 140 -3.05 5.69 5.77
N SER A 141 -2.60 5.94 7.01
CA SER A 141 -1.27 5.57 7.47
C SER A 141 -1.38 4.62 8.65
N PHE A 142 -0.60 3.54 8.61
CA PHE A 142 -0.48 2.57 9.69
C PHE A 142 0.91 2.69 10.31
N PHE A 143 1.01 2.47 11.63
CA PHE A 143 2.21 2.81 12.35
C PHE A 143 3.05 1.59 12.72
N VAL A 144 4.35 1.79 12.70
CA VAL A 144 5.36 0.86 13.18
C VAL A 144 6.15 1.54 14.30
N ASP A 145 6.63 0.76 15.26
CA ASP A 145 7.40 1.27 16.40
C ASP A 145 8.80 1.72 15.95
N ASP A 146 9.40 0.99 14.99
CA ASP A 146 10.69 1.33 14.39
C ASP A 146 10.69 1.04 12.87
N ALA A 147 11.76 1.39 12.19
CA ALA A 147 11.90 1.26 10.74
C ALA A 147 11.69 -0.17 10.21
N GLU A 148 12.06 -1.18 10.97
CA GLU A 148 11.91 -2.60 10.66
C GLU A 148 10.63 -3.22 11.27
N GLY A 149 9.97 -2.51 12.16
CA GLY A 149 8.80 -2.96 12.92
C GLY A 149 9.12 -3.14 14.40
N PRO A 150 8.26 -3.78 15.16
CA PRO A 150 6.97 -4.34 14.72
C PRO A 150 5.92 -3.28 14.41
N LEU A 151 4.74 -3.73 13.95
CA LEU A 151 3.55 -2.88 13.91
C LEU A 151 3.18 -2.43 15.31
N ALA A 152 2.78 -1.18 15.46
CA ALA A 152 2.26 -0.67 16.73
C ALA A 152 0.97 -1.41 17.12
N ASP A 153 0.69 -1.43 18.42
CA ASP A 153 -0.47 -2.13 18.98
C ASP A 153 -1.78 -1.65 18.36
N GLY A 154 -2.64 -2.59 17.98
CA GLY A 154 -3.97 -2.31 17.42
C GLY A 154 -3.99 -1.98 15.93
N GLU A 155 -2.86 -1.83 15.25
CA GLU A 155 -2.81 -1.42 13.84
C GLU A 155 -3.43 -2.46 12.89
N LEU A 156 -3.31 -3.76 13.18
CA LEU A 156 -3.99 -4.80 12.40
C LEU A 156 -5.51 -4.71 12.51
N GLU A 157 -6.04 -4.45 13.70
CA GLU A 157 -7.48 -4.29 13.89
C GLU A 157 -7.98 -3.01 13.21
N ARG A 158 -7.22 -1.92 13.30
CA ARG A 158 -7.52 -0.68 12.60
C ARG A 158 -7.52 -0.87 11.08
N ALA A 159 -6.59 -1.68 10.55
CA ALA A 159 -6.53 -2.02 9.13
C ALA A 159 -7.75 -2.85 8.67
N ARG A 160 -8.20 -3.84 9.48
CA ARG A 160 -9.45 -4.56 9.22
C ARG A 160 -10.65 -3.63 9.20
N GLY A 161 -10.77 -2.75 10.19
CA GLY A 161 -11.84 -1.74 10.25
C GLY A 161 -11.84 -0.81 9.03
N TRP A 162 -10.66 -0.41 8.57
CA TRP A 162 -10.54 0.41 7.37
C TRP A 162 -10.95 -0.36 6.10
N GLY A 163 -10.56 -1.64 5.96
CA GLY A 163 -11.00 -2.51 4.86
C GLY A 163 -12.52 -2.64 4.79
N ALA A 164 -13.18 -2.87 5.93
CA ALA A 164 -14.64 -2.91 6.02
C ALA A 164 -15.29 -1.57 5.64
N SER A 165 -14.68 -0.46 6.04
CA SER A 165 -15.14 0.90 5.71
C SER A 165 -15.02 1.20 4.22
N LEU A 166 -13.93 0.77 3.57
CA LEU A 166 -13.74 0.88 2.14
C LEU A 166 -14.81 0.12 1.36
N ARG A 167 -15.12 -1.12 1.75
CA ARG A 167 -16.21 -1.89 1.14
C ARG A 167 -17.54 -1.16 1.25
N ALA A 168 -17.89 -0.70 2.45
CA ALA A 168 -19.15 0.00 2.70
C ALA A 168 -19.26 1.30 1.90
N ALA A 169 -18.16 2.03 1.73
CA ALA A 169 -18.12 3.26 0.95
C ALA A 169 -18.26 2.98 -0.54
N ALA A 170 -17.50 2.02 -1.08
CA ALA A 170 -17.55 1.65 -2.49
C ALA A 170 -18.93 1.14 -2.92
N VAL A 171 -19.62 0.37 -2.06
CA VAL A 171 -21.04 -0.04 -2.31
C VAL A 171 -21.96 1.17 -2.41
N ARG A 172 -21.80 2.18 -1.54
CA ARG A 172 -22.64 3.40 -1.60
C ARG A 172 -22.43 4.19 -2.88
N THR A 173 -21.19 4.31 -3.35
CA THR A 173 -20.88 5.00 -4.61
C THR A 173 -21.51 4.29 -5.81
N ALA A 174 -21.49 2.96 -5.83
CA ALA A 174 -22.09 2.16 -6.91
C ALA A 174 -23.64 2.24 -6.97
N ILE A 175 -24.32 2.51 -5.85
CA ILE A 175 -25.78 2.60 -5.77
C ILE A 175 -26.27 4.03 -6.03
N GLY A 176 -25.45 5.04 -5.81
CA GLY A 176 -25.81 6.47 -5.91
C GLY A 176 -25.48 7.13 -7.26
N GLY A 177 -24.82 6.43 -8.18
CA GLY A 177 -24.55 6.86 -9.55
C GLY A 177 -25.47 6.23 -10.55
#